data_19d3d5e6bd94da752e6e870fefd982a4
#
_entry.id   19d3d5e6bd94da752e6e870fefd982a4
#
_cell.length_a   1.000
_cell.length_b   1.000
_cell.length_c   1.000
_cell.angle_alpha   90.00
_cell.angle_beta   90.00
_cell.angle_gamma   90.00
#
_symmetry.space_group_name_H-M   'P 1'
#
loop_
_entity.id
_entity.type
_entity.pdbx_description
1 polymer ?
#
loop_
_entity_poly.entity_id
_entity_poly.type
_entity_poly.pdbx_seq_one_letter_code
_entity_poly.pdbx_strand_id
1 'polypeptide(L)'
;MVGMTALAPVLAHVLGPVIIPVYEMLGANPSMFAGTLLACDMGGFFLAKELAGGDVAAWLYSGLILGAMMGPTLVFSIPVALGIIEPSDRRYLALGVLAGIVTIPIGCIAGGLVAMYSGVEINGQPVEFTFALILMNMIPVLIVAVLVALGLKFIPEKMINGFQIFAKFLVALIT
;
A
#
# COMPACT_ATOMS: atom_id res chain seq x y z
N MET A 1 18.33 9.03 -2.61
CA MET A 1 18.12 7.66 -3.07
C MET A 1 19.08 6.65 -2.41
N VAL A 2 20.38 6.91 -2.30
CA VAL A 2 21.35 5.97 -1.69
C VAL A 2 20.97 5.55 -0.26
N GLY A 3 20.44 6.45 0.56
CA GLY A 3 20.03 6.13 1.93
C GLY A 3 18.88 5.13 2.03
N MET A 4 17.87 5.23 1.17
CA MET A 4 16.72 4.31 1.18
C MET A 4 17.09 2.92 0.63
N THR A 5 17.99 2.85 -0.35
CA THR A 5 18.50 1.58 -0.86
C THR A 5 19.30 0.83 0.22
N ALA A 6 20.04 1.56 1.06
CA ALA A 6 20.81 0.95 2.16
C ALA A 6 19.92 0.57 3.36
N LEU A 7 18.81 1.31 3.59
CA LEU A 7 17.89 1.02 4.70
C LEU A 7 16.91 -0.12 4.40
N ALA A 8 16.56 -0.37 3.14
CA ALA A 8 15.59 -1.39 2.77
C ALA A 8 15.93 -2.80 3.29
N PRO A 9 17.16 -3.33 3.16
CA PRO A 9 17.53 -4.63 3.73
C PRO A 9 17.44 -4.64 5.26
N VAL A 10 17.81 -3.55 5.92
CA VAL A 10 17.73 -3.44 7.39
C VAL A 10 16.27 -3.47 7.86
N LEU A 11 15.42 -2.69 7.20
CA LEU A 11 13.98 -2.70 7.49
C LEU A 11 13.35 -4.07 7.21
N ALA A 12 13.70 -4.71 6.11
CA ALA A 12 13.24 -6.06 5.79
C ALA A 12 13.68 -7.08 6.86
N HIS A 13 14.91 -6.98 7.36
CA HIS A 13 15.43 -7.86 8.41
C HIS A 13 14.70 -7.64 9.75
N VAL A 14 14.46 -6.39 10.13
CA VAL A 14 13.80 -6.05 11.42
C VAL A 14 12.30 -6.37 11.38
N LEU A 15 11.62 -6.04 10.28
CA LEU A 15 10.17 -6.19 10.15
C LEU A 15 9.77 -7.58 9.63
N GLY A 16 10.65 -8.25 8.88
CA GLY A 16 10.40 -9.55 8.25
C GLY A 16 9.83 -10.61 9.20
N PRO A 17 10.42 -10.84 10.38
CA PRO A 17 9.94 -11.85 11.32
C PRO A 17 8.46 -11.70 11.74
N VAL A 18 7.92 -10.49 11.66
CA VAL A 18 6.50 -10.20 11.99
C VAL A 18 5.64 -10.21 10.73
N ILE A 19 6.13 -9.62 9.64
CA ILE A 19 5.37 -9.39 8.42
C ILE A 19 5.23 -10.68 7.60
N ILE A 20 6.32 -11.44 7.44
CA ILE A 20 6.34 -12.64 6.60
C ILE A 20 5.25 -13.64 7.04
N PRO A 21 5.18 -14.09 8.31
CA PRO A 21 4.17 -15.07 8.69
C PRO A 21 2.74 -14.54 8.54
N VAL A 22 2.50 -13.26 8.75
CA VAL A 22 1.16 -12.67 8.60
C VAL A 22 0.70 -12.70 7.14
N TYR A 23 1.57 -12.30 6.21
CA TYR A 23 1.23 -12.29 4.78
C TYR A 23 1.14 -13.69 4.20
N GLU A 24 2.01 -14.61 4.62
CA GLU A 24 1.93 -16.04 4.24
C GLU A 24 0.61 -16.68 4.69
N MET A 25 0.15 -16.39 5.91
CA MET A 25 -1.18 -16.84 6.38
C MET A 25 -2.32 -16.33 5.52
N LEU A 26 -2.18 -15.14 4.93
CA LEU A 26 -3.16 -14.55 4.02
C LEU A 26 -3.01 -15.05 2.58
N GLY A 27 -1.98 -15.86 2.29
CA GLY A 27 -1.66 -16.32 0.95
C GLY A 27 -1.13 -15.22 0.01
N ALA A 28 -0.62 -14.13 0.58
CA ALA A 28 -0.08 -13.00 -0.16
C ALA A 28 1.44 -12.88 0.05
N ASN A 29 2.15 -12.34 -0.94
CA ASN A 29 3.58 -12.11 -0.81
C ASN A 29 3.88 -10.99 0.21
N PRO A 30 4.86 -11.16 1.12
CA PRO A 30 5.21 -10.15 2.12
C PRO A 30 5.59 -8.78 1.56
N SER A 31 6.03 -8.71 0.30
CA SER A 31 6.30 -7.44 -0.39
C SER A 31 5.11 -6.48 -0.39
N MET A 32 3.87 -7.00 -0.36
CA MET A 32 2.65 -6.17 -0.34
C MET A 32 2.61 -5.20 0.85
N PHE A 33 3.27 -5.53 1.96
CA PHE A 33 3.42 -4.63 3.09
C PHE A 33 4.10 -3.31 2.69
N ALA A 34 5.19 -3.40 1.92
CA ALA A 34 5.96 -2.23 1.52
C ALA A 34 5.13 -1.26 0.67
N GLY A 35 4.45 -1.78 -0.37
CA GLY A 35 3.59 -0.95 -1.24
C GLY A 35 2.34 -0.41 -0.54
N THR A 36 1.89 -1.07 0.53
CA THR A 36 0.77 -0.58 1.34
C THR A 36 1.15 0.63 2.18
N LEU A 37 2.36 0.66 2.76
CA LEU A 37 2.76 1.72 3.69
C LEU A 37 3.62 2.80 3.06
N LEU A 38 4.48 2.46 2.10
CA LEU A 38 5.46 3.38 1.53
C LEU A 38 5.16 3.65 0.07
N ALA A 39 5.29 4.91 -0.33
CA ALA A 39 5.25 5.27 -1.75
C ALA A 39 6.44 4.66 -2.50
N CYS A 40 6.25 4.34 -3.78
CA CYS A 40 7.26 3.73 -4.63
C CYS A 40 8.59 4.52 -4.65
N ASP A 41 8.51 5.85 -4.70
CA ASP A 41 9.62 6.80 -4.70
C ASP A 41 10.20 7.09 -3.29
N MET A 42 9.46 6.76 -2.23
CA MET A 42 9.88 6.94 -0.83
C MET A 42 10.47 5.66 -0.22
N GLY A 43 11.02 4.79 -1.03
CA GLY A 43 11.68 3.54 -0.60
C GLY A 43 10.79 2.30 -0.62
N GLY A 44 9.49 2.44 -0.88
CA GLY A 44 8.56 1.30 -1.00
C GLY A 44 9.00 0.28 -2.05
N PHE A 45 9.51 0.76 -3.19
CA PHE A 45 10.01 -0.10 -4.25
C PHE A 45 11.19 -0.98 -3.81
N PHE A 46 12.15 -0.42 -3.08
CA PHE A 46 13.32 -1.16 -2.60
C PHE A 46 12.96 -2.13 -1.47
N LEU A 47 12.12 -1.69 -0.53
CA LEU A 47 11.66 -2.56 0.55
C LEU A 47 10.81 -3.71 0.01
N ALA A 48 9.97 -3.46 -1.00
CA ALA A 48 9.21 -4.51 -1.68
C ALA A 48 10.12 -5.56 -2.31
N LYS A 49 11.24 -5.13 -2.91
CA LYS A 49 12.24 -6.04 -3.48
C LYS A 49 12.83 -6.99 -2.44
N GLU A 50 13.23 -6.45 -1.30
CA GLU A 50 13.82 -7.26 -0.22
C GLU A 50 12.80 -8.25 0.37
N LEU A 51 11.54 -7.83 0.55
CA LEU A 51 10.49 -8.68 1.11
C LEU A 51 9.89 -9.68 0.10
N ALA A 52 10.12 -9.49 -1.20
CA ALA A 52 9.56 -10.36 -2.23
C ALA A 52 10.17 -11.76 -2.28
N GLY A 53 11.32 -11.99 -1.62
CA GLY A 53 11.96 -13.30 -1.57
C GLY A 53 12.41 -13.83 -2.95
N GLY A 54 12.68 -12.93 -3.92
CA GLY A 54 13.07 -13.28 -5.29
C GLY A 54 11.90 -13.33 -6.28
N ASP A 55 10.66 -13.21 -5.83
CA ASP A 55 9.48 -13.10 -6.72
C ASP A 55 9.42 -11.71 -7.37
N VAL A 56 9.90 -11.63 -8.61
CA VAL A 56 10.00 -10.38 -9.37
C VAL A 56 8.62 -9.80 -9.67
N ALA A 57 7.63 -10.63 -9.98
CA ALA A 57 6.28 -10.17 -10.28
C ALA A 57 5.59 -9.58 -9.03
N ALA A 58 5.71 -10.24 -7.89
CA ALA A 58 5.21 -9.72 -6.61
C ALA A 58 5.94 -8.42 -6.21
N TRP A 59 7.27 -8.36 -6.38
CA TRP A 59 8.03 -7.13 -6.15
C TRP A 59 7.50 -5.96 -6.97
N LEU A 60 7.34 -6.13 -8.30
CA LEU A 60 6.86 -5.08 -9.18
C LEU A 60 5.42 -4.69 -8.89
N TYR A 61 4.58 -5.69 -8.61
CA TYR A 61 3.17 -5.46 -8.28
C TYR A 61 3.04 -4.61 -7.01
N SER A 62 3.77 -4.98 -5.96
CA SER A 62 3.81 -4.19 -4.73
C SER A 62 4.49 -2.85 -4.91
N GLY A 63 5.75 -2.86 -5.38
CA GLY A 63 6.61 -1.69 -5.38
C GLY A 63 6.22 -0.61 -6.37
N LEU A 64 5.56 -0.97 -7.48
CA LEU A 64 5.12 -0.01 -8.50
C LEU A 64 3.62 0.20 -8.49
N ILE A 65 2.79 -0.85 -8.57
CA ILE A 65 1.35 -0.66 -8.73
C ILE A 65 0.71 -0.27 -7.39
N LEU A 66 0.86 -1.08 -6.35
CA LEU A 66 0.31 -0.79 -5.04
C LEU A 66 1.00 0.43 -4.40
N GLY A 67 2.33 0.50 -4.50
CA GLY A 67 3.15 1.58 -3.98
C GLY A 67 2.96 2.93 -4.69
N ALA A 68 2.32 2.97 -5.87
CA ALA A 68 1.90 4.21 -6.53
C ALA A 68 0.50 4.67 -6.11
N MET A 69 -0.32 3.80 -5.55
CA MET A 69 -1.71 4.11 -5.17
C MET A 69 -1.87 4.25 -3.65
N MET A 70 -1.57 3.20 -2.89
CA MET A 70 -1.79 3.18 -1.44
C MET A 70 -0.71 3.95 -0.69
N GLY A 71 0.56 3.71 -1.02
CA GLY A 71 1.69 4.34 -0.36
C GLY A 71 1.60 5.87 -0.31
N PRO A 72 1.49 6.59 -1.46
CA PRO A 72 1.37 8.05 -1.47
C PRO A 72 0.14 8.56 -0.73
N THR A 73 -0.96 7.80 -0.73
CA THR A 73 -2.16 8.17 0.03
C THR A 73 -1.86 8.30 1.51
N LEU A 74 -1.12 7.35 2.09
CA LEU A 74 -0.81 7.34 3.51
C LEU A 74 0.31 8.32 3.88
N VAL A 75 1.45 8.26 3.18
CA VAL A 75 2.64 9.00 3.62
C VAL A 75 2.74 10.42 3.08
N PHE A 76 1.98 10.77 2.05
CA PHE A 76 2.02 12.09 1.43
C PHE A 76 0.66 12.79 1.44
N SER A 77 -0.38 12.20 0.83
CA SER A 77 -1.65 12.91 0.62
C SER A 77 -2.35 13.27 1.92
N ILE A 78 -2.39 12.35 2.91
CA ILE A 78 -3.03 12.63 4.20
C ILE A 78 -2.29 13.71 4.98
N PRO A 79 -0.96 13.64 5.20
CA PRO A 79 -0.24 14.69 5.93
C PRO A 79 -0.33 16.06 5.25
N VAL A 80 -0.15 16.13 3.94
CA VAL A 80 -0.22 17.39 3.17
C VAL A 80 -1.63 17.98 3.23
N ALA A 81 -2.67 17.17 3.00
CA ALA A 81 -4.05 17.65 3.06
C ALA A 81 -4.41 18.17 4.46
N LEU A 82 -3.96 17.53 5.53
CA LEU A 82 -4.18 18.00 6.90
C LEU A 82 -3.50 19.33 7.21
N GLY A 83 -2.37 19.62 6.54
CA GLY A 83 -1.67 20.89 6.66
C GLY A 83 -2.33 22.06 5.92
N ILE A 84 -3.16 21.77 4.91
CA ILE A 84 -3.79 22.78 4.04
C ILE A 84 -5.25 22.99 4.40
N ILE A 85 -5.99 21.91 4.72
CA ILE A 85 -7.45 21.95 4.93
C ILE A 85 -7.80 22.65 6.24
N GLU A 86 -8.89 23.40 6.23
CA GLU A 86 -9.42 24.00 7.45
C GLU A 86 -9.90 22.93 8.44
N PRO A 87 -9.77 23.17 9.77
CA PRO A 87 -10.19 22.21 10.79
C PRO A 87 -11.68 21.78 10.67
N SER A 88 -12.56 22.70 10.23
CA SER A 88 -13.98 22.44 9.97
C SER A 88 -14.23 21.38 8.91
N ASP A 89 -13.32 21.27 7.92
CA ASP A 89 -13.48 20.44 6.74
C ASP A 89 -12.77 19.09 6.83
N ARG A 90 -12.05 18.85 7.91
CA ARG A 90 -11.33 17.57 8.16
C ARG A 90 -12.23 16.34 8.13
N ARG A 91 -13.53 16.52 8.43
CA ARG A 91 -14.53 15.45 8.30
C ARG A 91 -14.69 15.01 6.84
N TYR A 92 -14.77 15.96 5.91
CA TYR A 92 -14.92 15.67 4.49
C TYR A 92 -13.66 15.06 3.90
N LEU A 93 -12.47 15.52 4.34
CA LEU A 93 -11.20 14.89 4.01
C LEU A 93 -11.19 13.42 4.45
N ALA A 94 -11.58 13.15 5.70
CA ALA A 94 -11.64 11.78 6.22
C ALA A 94 -12.54 10.88 5.37
N LEU A 95 -13.74 11.35 5.04
CA LEU A 95 -14.69 10.61 4.19
C LEU A 95 -14.12 10.36 2.79
N GLY A 96 -13.52 11.37 2.17
CA GLY A 96 -12.94 11.27 0.84
C GLY A 96 -11.78 10.27 0.79
N VAL A 97 -10.87 10.34 1.75
CA VAL A 97 -9.72 9.41 1.82
C VAL A 97 -10.18 7.99 2.12
N LEU A 98 -11.07 7.79 3.08
CA LEU A 98 -11.60 6.45 3.40
C LEU A 98 -12.35 5.85 2.20
N ALA A 99 -13.16 6.63 1.49
CA ALA A 99 -13.80 6.19 0.26
C ALA A 99 -12.76 5.86 -0.84
N GLY A 100 -11.71 6.67 -0.96
CA GLY A 100 -10.59 6.43 -1.87
C GLY A 100 -9.89 5.09 -1.58
N ILE A 101 -9.61 4.79 -0.31
CA ILE A 101 -8.98 3.53 0.11
C ILE A 101 -9.81 2.31 -0.35
N VAL A 102 -11.15 2.40 -0.30
CA VAL A 102 -12.03 1.32 -0.75
C VAL A 102 -11.87 1.03 -2.25
N THR A 103 -11.51 2.01 -3.06
CA THR A 103 -11.36 1.86 -4.52
C THR A 103 -9.96 1.42 -4.96
N ILE A 104 -8.94 1.55 -4.10
CA ILE A 104 -7.55 1.20 -4.42
C ILE A 104 -7.40 -0.25 -4.92
N PRO A 105 -7.99 -1.28 -4.29
CA PRO A 105 -7.87 -2.65 -4.78
C PRO A 105 -8.34 -2.82 -6.22
N ILE A 106 -9.40 -2.12 -6.62
CA ILE A 106 -9.93 -2.17 -7.98
C ILE A 106 -8.89 -1.60 -8.96
N GLY A 107 -8.30 -0.46 -8.61
CA GLY A 107 -7.23 0.15 -9.40
C GLY A 107 -5.99 -0.74 -9.50
N CYS A 108 -5.59 -1.37 -8.40
CA CYS A 108 -4.45 -2.29 -8.38
C CYS A 108 -4.70 -3.55 -9.23
N ILE A 109 -5.90 -4.13 -9.17
CA ILE A 109 -6.28 -5.26 -10.03
C ILE A 109 -6.24 -4.84 -11.50
N ALA A 110 -6.82 -3.69 -11.84
CA ALA A 110 -6.77 -3.17 -13.21
C ALA A 110 -5.32 -2.94 -13.69
N GLY A 111 -4.46 -2.33 -12.85
CA GLY A 111 -3.04 -2.14 -13.14
C GLY A 111 -2.29 -3.45 -13.32
N GLY A 112 -2.58 -4.45 -12.48
CA GLY A 112 -2.02 -5.80 -12.61
C GLY A 112 -2.44 -6.50 -13.91
N LEU A 113 -3.70 -6.36 -14.32
CA LEU A 113 -4.19 -6.88 -15.60
C LEU A 113 -3.49 -6.21 -16.78
N VAL A 114 -3.32 -4.88 -16.74
CA VAL A 114 -2.56 -4.17 -17.78
C VAL A 114 -1.13 -4.70 -17.83
N ALA A 115 -0.44 -4.86 -16.69
CA ALA A 115 0.91 -5.43 -16.65
C ALA A 115 0.96 -6.85 -17.25
N MET A 116 -0.03 -7.67 -16.94
CA MET A 116 -0.15 -9.04 -17.48
C MET A 116 -0.29 -9.06 -19.01
N TYR A 117 -1.10 -8.16 -19.59
CA TYR A 117 -1.33 -8.11 -21.03
C TYR A 117 -0.24 -7.35 -21.80
N SER A 118 0.47 -6.41 -21.15
CA SER A 118 1.50 -5.60 -21.80
C SER A 118 2.84 -6.31 -21.98
N GLY A 119 3.05 -7.47 -21.32
CA GLY A 119 4.33 -8.18 -21.38
C GLY A 119 5.46 -7.37 -20.72
N VAL A 120 5.44 -7.27 -19.39
CA VAL A 120 6.49 -6.56 -18.64
C VAL A 120 7.81 -7.31 -18.72
N GLU A 121 8.90 -6.59 -19.00
CA GLU A 121 10.26 -7.15 -19.02
C GLU A 121 11.16 -6.38 -18.05
N ILE A 122 12.06 -7.10 -17.38
CA ILE A 122 13.16 -6.50 -16.60
C ILE A 122 14.48 -7.09 -17.08
N ASN A 123 15.43 -6.22 -17.44
CA ASN A 123 16.75 -6.60 -17.95
C ASN A 123 16.68 -7.63 -19.12
N GLY A 124 15.67 -7.49 -19.99
CA GLY A 124 15.45 -8.40 -21.11
C GLY A 124 14.86 -9.76 -20.73
N GLN A 125 14.42 -9.94 -19.49
CA GLN A 125 13.72 -11.13 -19.02
C GLN A 125 12.23 -10.83 -18.85
N PRO A 126 11.34 -11.65 -19.43
CA PRO A 126 9.91 -11.48 -19.26
C PRO A 126 9.51 -11.75 -17.80
N VAL A 127 8.62 -10.91 -17.27
CA VAL A 127 8.05 -11.08 -15.94
C VAL A 127 6.62 -11.58 -16.07
N GLU A 128 6.38 -12.79 -15.58
CA GLU A 128 5.07 -13.43 -15.68
C GLU A 128 4.11 -12.89 -14.60
N PHE A 129 3.25 -11.97 -14.99
CA PHE A 129 2.08 -11.61 -14.20
C PHE A 129 0.95 -12.61 -14.47
N THR A 130 0.47 -13.28 -13.43
CA THR A 130 -0.67 -14.19 -13.54
C THR A 130 -1.89 -13.62 -12.81
N PHE A 131 -3.09 -13.98 -13.25
CA PHE A 131 -4.32 -13.56 -12.58
C PHE A 131 -4.37 -14.03 -11.11
N ALA A 132 -3.86 -15.23 -10.84
CA ALA A 132 -3.77 -15.77 -9.49
C ALA A 132 -2.84 -14.91 -8.60
N LEU A 133 -1.66 -14.51 -9.11
CA LEU A 133 -0.73 -13.62 -8.39
C LEU A 133 -1.41 -12.30 -8.04
N ILE A 134 -2.11 -11.68 -8.99
CA ILE A 134 -2.80 -10.40 -8.78
C ILE A 134 -3.84 -10.52 -7.67
N LEU A 135 -4.71 -11.53 -7.74
CA LEU A 135 -5.79 -11.71 -6.76
C LEU A 135 -5.26 -12.08 -5.37
N MET A 136 -4.34 -13.03 -5.27
CA MET A 136 -3.80 -13.46 -3.98
C MET A 136 -3.08 -12.32 -3.28
N ASN A 137 -2.28 -11.55 -4.00
CA ASN A 137 -1.56 -10.42 -3.43
C ASN A 137 -2.47 -9.24 -3.06
N MET A 138 -3.68 -9.17 -3.60
CA MET A 138 -4.67 -8.15 -3.21
C MET A 138 -5.49 -8.53 -1.99
N ILE A 139 -5.46 -9.77 -1.49
CA ILE A 139 -6.26 -10.20 -0.34
C ILE A 139 -6.08 -9.26 0.88
N PRO A 140 -4.88 -8.91 1.34
CA PRO A 140 -4.71 -8.03 2.49
C PRO A 140 -5.36 -6.66 2.29
N VAL A 141 -5.18 -6.06 1.12
CA VAL A 141 -5.72 -4.74 0.80
C VAL A 141 -7.24 -4.79 0.62
N LEU A 142 -7.77 -5.88 0.04
CA LEU A 142 -9.21 -6.13 -0.06
C LEU A 142 -9.86 -6.25 1.32
N ILE A 143 -9.23 -6.97 2.25
CA ILE A 143 -9.73 -7.08 3.63
C ILE A 143 -9.84 -5.68 4.25
N VAL A 144 -8.80 -4.86 4.13
CA VAL A 144 -8.82 -3.47 4.63
C VAL A 144 -9.93 -2.65 3.96
N ALA A 145 -10.06 -2.74 2.63
CA ALA A 145 -11.08 -2.02 1.89
C ALA A 145 -12.50 -2.42 2.30
N VAL A 146 -12.76 -3.71 2.49
CA VAL A 146 -14.07 -4.22 2.96
C VAL A 146 -14.35 -3.75 4.38
N LEU A 147 -13.38 -3.82 5.29
CA LEU A 147 -13.54 -3.33 6.67
C LEU A 147 -13.84 -1.84 6.70
N VAL A 148 -13.13 -1.04 5.89
CA VAL A 148 -13.38 0.40 5.76
C VAL A 148 -14.76 0.66 5.17
N ALA A 149 -15.18 -0.04 4.12
CA ALA A 149 -16.50 0.11 3.51
C ALA A 149 -17.64 -0.22 4.50
N LEU A 150 -17.50 -1.34 5.22
CA LEU A 150 -18.46 -1.73 6.26
C LEU A 150 -18.47 -0.71 7.41
N GLY A 151 -17.31 -0.25 7.84
CA GLY A 151 -17.18 0.79 8.85
C GLY A 151 -17.87 2.09 8.45
N LEU A 152 -17.66 2.56 7.21
CA LEU A 152 -18.33 3.74 6.68
C LEU A 152 -19.85 3.57 6.61
N LYS A 153 -20.32 2.36 6.29
CA LYS A 153 -21.76 2.06 6.21
C LYS A 153 -22.45 2.01 7.59
N PHE A 154 -21.81 1.34 8.56
CA PHE A 154 -22.46 1.03 9.85
C PHE A 154 -22.07 1.98 10.99
N ILE A 155 -20.84 2.52 10.97
CA ILE A 155 -20.29 3.34 12.07
C ILE A 155 -19.49 4.54 11.53
N PRO A 156 -20.06 5.39 10.64
CA PRO A 156 -19.31 6.45 9.93
C PRO A 156 -18.60 7.40 10.90
N GLU A 157 -19.26 7.83 11.97
CA GLU A 157 -18.67 8.77 12.94
C GLU A 157 -17.43 8.19 13.65
N LYS A 158 -17.47 6.89 14.00
CA LYS A 158 -16.29 6.24 14.61
C LYS A 158 -15.14 6.10 13.61
N MET A 159 -15.46 5.82 12.34
CA MET A 159 -14.46 5.74 11.28
C MET A 159 -13.79 7.10 11.04
N ILE A 160 -14.56 8.19 10.98
CA ILE A 160 -14.04 9.55 10.83
C ILE A 160 -13.14 9.93 12.01
N ASN A 161 -13.58 9.67 13.24
CA ASN A 161 -12.80 9.95 14.44
C ASN A 161 -11.52 9.10 14.48
N GLY A 162 -11.62 7.81 14.17
CA GLY A 162 -10.46 6.92 14.06
C GLY A 162 -9.45 7.39 13.01
N PHE A 163 -9.94 7.80 11.84
CA PHE A 163 -9.09 8.39 10.80
C PHE A 163 -8.37 9.66 11.28
N GLN A 164 -9.04 10.55 12.00
CA GLN A 164 -8.41 11.78 12.51
C GLN A 164 -7.30 11.47 13.53
N ILE A 165 -7.48 10.45 14.38
CA ILE A 165 -6.44 10.00 15.33
C ILE A 165 -5.26 9.41 14.56
N PHE A 166 -5.53 8.52 13.60
CA PHE A 166 -4.51 7.90 12.75
C PHE A 166 -3.73 8.95 11.96
N ALA A 167 -4.42 9.92 11.38
CA ALA A 167 -3.82 10.98 10.61
C ALA A 167 -2.91 11.90 11.47
N LYS A 168 -3.29 12.20 12.71
CA LYS A 168 -2.43 12.92 13.67
C LYS A 168 -1.18 12.11 14.01
N PHE A 169 -1.33 10.79 14.20
CA PHE A 169 -0.21 9.90 14.44
C PHE A 169 0.77 9.86 13.25
N LEU A 170 0.26 9.78 12.02
CA LEU A 170 1.08 9.85 10.82
C LEU A 170 1.88 11.16 10.72
N VAL A 171 1.23 12.30 10.97
CA VAL A 171 1.92 13.60 10.98
C VAL A 171 3.02 13.61 12.04
N ALA A 172 2.74 13.15 13.24
CA ALA A 172 3.74 13.10 14.34
C ALA A 172 4.91 12.15 14.07
N LEU A 173 4.72 11.13 13.20
CA LEU A 173 5.78 10.20 12.82
C LEU A 173 6.71 10.80 11.75
N ILE A 174 6.20 11.73 10.93
CA ILE A 174 6.92 12.31 9.78
C ILE A 174 7.61 13.62 10.15
N THR A 175 7.15 14.32 11.19
CA THR A 175 7.75 15.56 11.73
C THR A 175 8.73 15.29 12.86
#